data_ef9c78f8aecb3060267b24f923e4fd04
#
_entry.id   ef9c78f8aecb3060267b24f923e4fd04
#
_cell.length_a   1.000
_cell.length_b   1.000
_cell.length_c   1.000
_cell.angle_alpha   90.00
_cell.angle_beta   90.00
_cell.angle_gamma   90.00
#
_symmetry.space_group_name_H-M   'P 1'
#
loop_
_entity.id
_entity.type
_entity.pdbx_description
1 polymer ?
#
loop_
_entity_poly.entity_id
_entity_poly.type
_entity_poly.pdbx_seq_one_letter_code
_entity_poly.pdbx_strand_id
1 'polypeptide(L)'
;MKRLIFTVMMMFSFAGIFAQEVEFTADRPGASTGPSTVAKGVIQLEQGVQYDGDGGKGAFTFSNTMFRYGLFNGVELRLAGDGFIYNDGSKWRPAFSGVSIGTKVRCYEGEGAVPAVSVLADFSIPATGTTGFVVENLAPSLYMLFENPLNDKLSLGYNVGAEWDGSSPSPLAFVALCLGCSVTDELGCFVESYNYFGKSGNQFCADFGFNYMVARKVQLDVAANLDLCDPAHCWAVSFGVAWQINK
;
A
#
# COMPACT_ATOMS: atom_id res chain seq x y z
N MET A 1 -24.65 17.49 -16.72
CA MET A 1 -23.20 17.25 -16.90
C MET A 1 -22.34 18.50 -16.65
N LYS A 2 -22.57 19.65 -17.30
CA LYS A 2 -21.74 20.87 -17.09
C LYS A 2 -21.77 21.43 -15.65
N ARG A 3 -22.87 21.30 -14.90
CA ARG A 3 -22.97 21.75 -13.50
C ARG A 3 -22.21 20.86 -12.51
N LEU A 4 -22.10 19.55 -12.78
CA LEU A 4 -21.35 18.61 -11.94
C LEU A 4 -19.84 18.84 -12.03
N ILE A 5 -19.34 19.12 -13.24
CA ILE A 5 -17.92 19.44 -13.49
C ILE A 5 -17.52 20.75 -12.78
N PHE A 6 -18.41 21.76 -12.75
CA PHE A 6 -18.14 23.02 -12.09
C PHE A 6 -18.12 22.89 -10.55
N THR A 7 -18.96 22.02 -9.98
CA THR A 7 -18.97 21.74 -8.53
C THR A 7 -17.73 20.98 -8.09
N VAL A 8 -17.25 20.01 -8.89
CA VAL A 8 -16.00 19.29 -8.62
C VAL A 8 -14.79 20.24 -8.74
N MET A 9 -14.74 21.12 -9.72
CA MET A 9 -13.67 22.14 -9.83
C MET A 9 -13.66 23.15 -8.68
N MET A 10 -14.82 23.47 -8.09
CA MET A 10 -14.91 24.43 -6.98
C MET A 10 -14.44 23.83 -5.63
N MET A 11 -14.47 22.50 -5.46
CA MET A 11 -13.93 21.84 -4.25
C MET A 11 -12.40 21.82 -4.21
N PHE A 12 -11.71 21.99 -5.34
CA PHE A 12 -10.24 22.06 -5.39
C PHE A 12 -9.65 23.45 -5.07
N SER A 13 -10.47 24.46 -4.78
CA SER A 13 -10.00 25.86 -4.65
C SER A 13 -9.63 26.29 -3.22
N PHE A 14 -9.66 25.39 -2.22
CA PHE A 14 -9.37 25.72 -0.81
C PHE A 14 -8.18 24.97 -0.19
N ALA A 15 -7.22 24.52 -1.00
CA ALA A 15 -5.97 24.06 -0.43
C ALA A 15 -5.11 25.29 -0.06
N GLY A 16 -5.21 25.72 1.19
CA GLY A 16 -4.34 26.74 1.78
C GLY A 16 -2.89 26.32 1.67
N ILE A 17 -2.04 27.24 1.18
CA ILE A 17 -0.59 27.07 1.10
C ILE A 17 -0.04 27.17 2.54
N PHE A 18 0.01 26.06 3.26
CA PHE A 18 0.87 25.94 4.41
C PHE A 18 2.18 25.29 3.95
N ALA A 19 3.30 25.94 4.24
CA ALA A 19 4.61 25.32 4.13
C ALA A 19 4.70 24.25 5.24
N GLN A 20 4.23 23.05 4.96
CA GLN A 20 4.33 21.91 5.83
C GLN A 20 5.78 21.42 5.80
N GLU A 21 6.40 21.21 6.96
CA GLU A 21 7.62 20.41 7.04
C GLU A 21 7.34 19.08 6.30
N VAL A 22 8.28 18.67 5.45
CA VAL A 22 8.12 17.46 4.64
C VAL A 22 8.19 16.26 5.56
N GLU A 23 7.05 15.84 6.09
CA GLU A 23 6.96 14.65 6.90
C GLU A 23 7.23 13.42 6.04
N PHE A 24 8.10 12.53 6.51
CA PHE A 24 8.37 11.27 5.85
C PHE A 24 7.17 10.34 6.04
N THR A 25 6.69 9.73 4.96
CA THR A 25 5.59 8.77 4.99
C THR A 25 5.87 7.61 4.05
N ALA A 26 5.85 6.38 4.56
CA ALA A 26 5.95 5.17 3.76
C ALA A 26 4.64 4.38 3.81
N ASP A 27 4.31 3.71 2.70
CA ASP A 27 3.16 2.79 2.65
C ASP A 27 3.57 1.36 3.07
N ARG A 28 4.89 1.10 3.19
CA ARG A 28 5.44 -0.13 3.74
C ARG A 28 5.52 -0.07 5.28
N PRO A 29 5.55 -1.24 6.00
CA PRO A 29 5.59 -2.62 5.47
C PRO A 29 4.23 -3.35 5.43
N GLY A 30 3.15 -2.81 6.01
CA GLY A 30 1.85 -3.49 6.15
C GLY A 30 1.06 -3.63 4.84
N ALA A 31 -0.08 -4.32 4.91
CA ALA A 31 -1.05 -4.43 3.82
C ALA A 31 -1.94 -3.18 3.73
N SER A 32 -2.21 -2.49 4.85
CA SER A 32 -2.91 -1.22 4.83
C SER A 32 -2.00 -0.09 4.37
N THR A 33 -2.61 0.89 3.76
CA THR A 33 -1.96 2.12 3.30
C THR A 33 -2.49 3.30 4.12
N GLY A 34 -1.57 4.16 4.59
CA GLY A 34 -1.93 5.40 5.28
C GLY A 34 -2.48 6.48 4.32
N PRO A 35 -3.25 7.47 4.85
CA PRO A 35 -3.80 8.54 4.04
C PRO A 35 -2.78 9.60 3.61
N SER A 36 -1.59 9.61 4.19
CA SER A 36 -0.55 10.60 3.90
C SER A 36 0.01 10.43 2.48
N THR A 37 0.29 11.54 1.82
CA THR A 37 0.88 11.60 0.48
C THR A 37 2.30 12.13 0.54
N VAL A 38 3.14 11.72 -0.39
CA VAL A 38 4.48 12.28 -0.56
C VAL A 38 4.37 13.77 -0.92
N ALA A 39 5.22 14.60 -0.32
CA ALA A 39 5.18 16.04 -0.51
C ALA A 39 5.46 16.45 -1.97
N LYS A 40 4.90 17.58 -2.40
CA LYS A 40 5.06 18.09 -3.76
C LYS A 40 6.52 18.17 -4.20
N GLY A 41 6.82 17.58 -5.36
CA GLY A 41 8.14 17.55 -5.99
C GLY A 41 9.11 16.54 -5.38
N VAL A 42 8.68 15.77 -4.36
CA VAL A 42 9.49 14.71 -3.76
C VAL A 42 9.28 13.41 -4.56
N ILE A 43 10.39 12.70 -4.82
CA ILE A 43 10.40 11.34 -5.33
C ILE A 43 10.79 10.42 -4.18
N GLN A 44 9.98 9.39 -3.93
CA GLN A 44 10.23 8.35 -2.95
C GLN A 44 10.27 7.00 -3.64
N LEU A 45 11.27 6.20 -3.30
CA LEU A 45 11.39 4.80 -3.67
C LEU A 45 11.07 3.95 -2.45
N GLU A 46 10.17 2.99 -2.61
CA GLU A 46 9.93 1.92 -1.65
C GLU A 46 10.33 0.60 -2.30
N GLN A 47 11.23 -0.11 -1.66
CA GLN A 47 11.81 -1.35 -2.17
C GLN A 47 11.76 -2.41 -1.09
N GLY A 48 11.31 -3.63 -1.43
CA GLY A 48 11.27 -4.73 -0.49
C GLY A 48 11.70 -6.06 -1.09
N VAL A 49 12.02 -6.98 -0.19
CA VAL A 49 12.17 -8.41 -0.45
C VAL A 49 11.20 -9.16 0.44
N GLN A 50 10.67 -10.28 -0.04
CA GLN A 50 9.71 -11.08 0.71
C GLN A 50 9.89 -12.55 0.40
N TYR A 51 9.74 -13.38 1.40
CA TYR A 51 9.61 -14.82 1.24
C TYR A 51 8.23 -15.26 1.68
N ASP A 52 7.53 -15.96 0.79
CA ASP A 52 6.20 -16.52 0.99
C ASP A 52 6.31 -18.03 1.17
N GLY A 53 5.81 -18.57 2.29
CA GLY A 53 5.67 -19.98 2.54
C GLY A 53 4.29 -20.48 2.12
N ASP A 54 4.25 -21.60 1.38
CA ASP A 54 3.02 -22.26 0.92
C ASP A 54 3.22 -23.79 0.95
N GLY A 55 3.09 -24.40 2.12
CA GLY A 55 3.01 -25.85 2.29
C GLY A 55 4.08 -26.70 1.58
N GLY A 56 5.31 -26.19 1.44
CA GLY A 56 6.41 -26.84 0.72
C GLY A 56 6.63 -26.31 -0.69
N LYS A 57 5.78 -25.42 -1.17
CA LYS A 57 6.01 -24.50 -2.27
C LYS A 57 6.29 -23.14 -1.69
N GLY A 58 7.07 -22.31 -2.34
CA GLY A 58 7.36 -20.98 -1.85
C GLY A 58 7.59 -20.03 -3.01
N ALA A 59 7.52 -18.75 -2.70
CA ALA A 59 7.96 -17.70 -3.61
C ALA A 59 8.94 -16.78 -2.88
N PHE A 60 9.88 -16.23 -3.62
CA PHE A 60 10.78 -15.20 -3.12
C PHE A 60 10.67 -13.98 -4.04
N THR A 61 10.07 -12.92 -3.53
CA THR A 61 10.03 -11.62 -4.16
C THR A 61 11.35 -10.91 -3.86
N PHE A 62 12.20 -10.75 -4.87
CA PHE A 62 13.48 -10.06 -4.74
C PHE A 62 13.39 -8.56 -5.04
N SER A 63 12.26 -8.11 -5.56
CA SER A 63 12.01 -6.72 -5.92
C SER A 63 10.51 -6.43 -5.83
N ASN A 64 10.05 -6.04 -4.63
CA ASN A 64 8.77 -5.36 -4.46
C ASN A 64 9.04 -3.85 -4.53
N THR A 65 8.75 -3.24 -5.67
CA THR A 65 9.21 -1.89 -5.97
C THR A 65 8.05 -0.95 -6.22
N MET A 66 8.05 0.19 -5.53
CA MET A 66 7.12 1.29 -5.74
C MET A 66 7.85 2.62 -5.80
N PHE A 67 7.59 3.39 -6.86
CA PHE A 67 7.96 4.80 -6.95
C PHE A 67 6.73 5.65 -6.65
N ARG A 68 6.89 6.64 -5.78
CA ARG A 68 5.88 7.62 -5.42
C ARG A 68 6.41 9.02 -5.75
N TYR A 69 5.61 9.83 -6.42
CA TYR A 69 5.96 11.21 -6.79
C TYR A 69 4.86 12.18 -6.35
N GLY A 70 5.20 13.12 -5.50
CA GLY A 70 4.31 14.20 -5.09
C GLY A 70 4.06 15.18 -6.23
N LEU A 71 2.91 15.06 -6.89
CA LEU A 71 2.55 15.91 -8.03
C LEU A 71 2.09 17.30 -7.56
N PHE A 72 1.19 17.30 -6.56
CA PHE A 72 0.68 18.49 -5.88
C PHE A 72 0.63 18.22 -4.37
N ASN A 73 0.36 19.25 -3.56
CA ASN A 73 0.06 19.03 -2.15
C ASN A 73 -1.20 18.16 -2.03
N GLY A 74 -1.07 17.02 -1.36
CA GLY A 74 -2.15 16.05 -1.21
C GLY A 74 -2.43 15.17 -2.43
N VAL A 75 -1.59 15.19 -3.48
CA VAL A 75 -1.73 14.33 -4.66
C VAL A 75 -0.41 13.69 -5.02
N GLU A 76 -0.34 12.37 -5.02
CA GLU A 76 0.84 11.62 -5.48
C GLU A 76 0.50 10.70 -6.66
N LEU A 77 1.49 10.49 -7.51
CA LEU A 77 1.50 9.46 -8.55
C LEU A 77 2.31 8.26 -8.05
N ARG A 78 1.89 7.08 -8.48
CA ARG A 78 2.45 5.79 -8.09
C ARG A 78 2.80 4.96 -9.32
N LEU A 79 3.93 4.25 -9.25
CA LEU A 79 4.36 3.29 -10.26
C LEU A 79 4.95 2.09 -9.52
N ALA A 80 4.41 0.90 -9.70
CA ALA A 80 4.87 -0.28 -9.01
C ALA A 80 4.99 -1.51 -9.90
N GLY A 81 5.74 -2.50 -9.40
CA GLY A 81 5.89 -3.80 -10.03
C GLY A 81 6.85 -4.70 -9.25
N ASP A 82 6.60 -6.03 -9.29
CA ASP A 82 7.34 -7.00 -8.48
C ASP A 82 8.06 -8.00 -9.35
N GLY A 83 9.34 -8.19 -9.06
CA GLY A 83 10.15 -9.30 -9.57
C GLY A 83 10.28 -10.39 -8.51
N PHE A 84 9.97 -11.64 -8.88
CA PHE A 84 10.02 -12.77 -7.95
C PHE A 84 10.46 -14.06 -8.62
N ILE A 85 10.84 -15.02 -7.80
CA ILE A 85 11.02 -16.43 -8.21
C ILE A 85 10.05 -17.28 -7.42
N TYR A 86 9.42 -18.24 -8.08
CA TYR A 86 8.47 -19.16 -7.46
C TYR A 86 8.85 -20.61 -7.75
N ASN A 87 8.46 -21.51 -6.85
CA ASN A 87 8.65 -22.95 -7.03
C ASN A 87 7.39 -23.56 -7.67
N ASP A 88 7.50 -24.06 -8.90
CA ASP A 88 6.39 -24.72 -9.61
C ASP A 88 6.12 -26.17 -9.16
N GLY A 89 6.77 -26.62 -8.06
CA GLY A 89 6.73 -27.98 -7.54
C GLY A 89 7.88 -28.85 -8.06
N SER A 90 8.68 -28.37 -9.01
CA SER A 90 9.85 -29.08 -9.57
C SER A 90 11.10 -28.21 -9.59
N LYS A 91 10.97 -26.92 -9.88
CA LYS A 91 12.08 -25.97 -9.97
C LYS A 91 11.65 -24.54 -9.70
N TRP A 92 12.62 -23.71 -9.36
CA TRP A 92 12.44 -22.27 -9.20
C TRP A 92 12.41 -21.59 -10.59
N ARG A 93 11.44 -20.68 -10.78
CA ARG A 93 11.26 -19.92 -12.01
C ARG A 93 11.15 -18.42 -11.71
N PRO A 94 11.87 -17.59 -12.47
CA PRO A 94 11.70 -16.15 -12.36
C PRO A 94 10.38 -15.70 -13.02
N ALA A 95 9.76 -14.68 -12.43
CA ALA A 95 8.59 -14.02 -12.97
C ALA A 95 8.56 -12.53 -12.59
N PHE A 96 7.70 -11.79 -13.28
CA PHE A 96 7.41 -10.39 -13.03
C PHE A 96 5.89 -10.20 -12.98
N SER A 97 5.38 -9.54 -11.93
CA SER A 97 3.93 -9.34 -11.73
C SER A 97 3.28 -8.41 -12.77
N GLY A 98 4.09 -7.66 -13.48
CA GLY A 98 3.65 -6.58 -14.36
C GLY A 98 3.80 -5.20 -13.71
N VAL A 99 3.32 -4.20 -14.42
CA VAL A 99 3.39 -2.80 -14.00
C VAL A 99 2.02 -2.34 -13.54
N SER A 100 1.96 -1.64 -12.42
CA SER A 100 0.80 -0.87 -12.00
C SER A 100 1.13 0.62 -11.95
N ILE A 101 0.13 1.45 -12.28
CA ILE A 101 0.16 2.90 -12.14
C ILE A 101 -1.01 3.35 -11.30
N GLY A 102 -0.81 4.39 -10.50
CA GLY A 102 -1.89 4.86 -9.63
C GLY A 102 -1.72 6.27 -9.14
N THR A 103 -2.67 6.66 -8.32
CA THR A 103 -2.68 7.96 -7.66
C THR A 103 -3.33 7.84 -6.29
N LYS A 104 -2.77 8.55 -5.31
CA LYS A 104 -3.39 8.78 -4.01
C LYS A 104 -3.72 10.26 -3.89
N VAL A 105 -4.93 10.55 -3.46
CA VAL A 105 -5.43 11.91 -3.27
C VAL A 105 -5.89 12.06 -1.83
N ARG A 106 -5.24 12.96 -1.09
CA ARG A 106 -5.65 13.33 0.27
C ARG A 106 -6.86 14.26 0.20
N CYS A 107 -7.99 13.80 0.73
CA CYS A 107 -9.26 14.52 0.72
C CYS A 107 -9.45 15.38 1.97
N TYR A 108 -8.91 14.90 3.11
CA TYR A 108 -9.03 15.59 4.39
C TYR A 108 -7.84 15.24 5.30
N GLU A 109 -7.31 16.22 6.03
CA GLU A 109 -6.11 16.04 6.88
C GLU A 109 -6.41 15.46 8.27
N GLY A 110 -7.68 15.40 8.64
CA GLY A 110 -8.10 14.98 9.97
C GLY A 110 -8.07 16.13 10.99
N GLU A 111 -8.98 16.08 11.97
CA GLU A 111 -9.01 17.03 13.10
C GLU A 111 -9.73 16.40 14.30
N GLY A 112 -9.05 16.28 15.43
CA GLY A 112 -9.61 15.68 16.65
C GLY A 112 -10.05 14.23 16.41
N ALA A 113 -11.34 13.94 16.55
CA ALA A 113 -11.90 12.61 16.33
C ALA A 113 -12.24 12.30 14.85
N VAL A 114 -12.16 13.30 13.96
CA VAL A 114 -12.43 13.11 12.53
C VAL A 114 -11.15 12.61 11.87
N PRO A 115 -11.17 11.44 11.19
CA PRO A 115 -9.98 10.85 10.59
C PRO A 115 -9.41 11.69 9.46
N ALA A 116 -8.11 11.57 9.22
CA ALA A 116 -7.53 11.89 7.93
C ALA A 116 -8.09 10.94 6.87
N VAL A 117 -8.37 11.45 5.66
CA VAL A 117 -9.03 10.67 4.60
C VAL A 117 -8.31 10.85 3.28
N SER A 118 -8.01 9.73 2.62
CA SER A 118 -7.52 9.71 1.23
C SER A 118 -8.26 8.70 0.39
N VAL A 119 -8.21 8.91 -0.92
CA VAL A 119 -8.63 7.93 -1.93
C VAL A 119 -7.40 7.48 -2.70
N LEU A 120 -7.26 6.17 -2.87
CA LEU A 120 -6.22 5.53 -3.66
C LEU A 120 -6.86 4.78 -4.81
N ALA A 121 -6.32 4.96 -6.01
CA ALA A 121 -6.67 4.22 -7.21
C ALA A 121 -5.40 3.74 -7.90
N ASP A 122 -5.24 2.42 -8.01
CA ASP A 122 -4.16 1.77 -8.74
C ASP A 122 -4.74 0.95 -9.91
N PHE A 123 -3.98 0.81 -10.98
CA PHE A 123 -4.37 0.10 -12.20
C PHE A 123 -3.24 -0.81 -12.65
N SER A 124 -3.43 -2.13 -12.55
CA SER A 124 -2.51 -3.09 -13.15
C SER A 124 -2.68 -3.11 -14.67
N ILE A 125 -1.57 -2.93 -15.38
CA ILE A 125 -1.55 -2.76 -16.84
C ILE A 125 -1.44 -4.12 -17.52
N PRO A 126 -2.35 -4.47 -18.46
CA PRO A 126 -2.32 -5.74 -19.16
C PRO A 126 -1.02 -5.96 -19.93
N ALA A 127 -0.64 -7.22 -20.08
CA ALA A 127 0.49 -7.68 -20.90
C ALA A 127 1.87 -7.10 -20.53
N THR A 128 2.04 -6.55 -19.32
CA THR A 128 3.33 -6.02 -18.85
C THR A 128 4.13 -7.00 -17.99
N GLY A 129 3.54 -8.15 -17.62
CA GLY A 129 4.17 -9.17 -16.76
C GLY A 129 4.55 -10.44 -17.49
N THR A 130 5.05 -11.42 -16.74
CA THR A 130 5.33 -12.77 -17.22
C THR A 130 4.03 -13.52 -17.47
N THR A 131 3.93 -14.28 -18.56
CA THR A 131 2.77 -15.13 -18.86
C THR A 131 2.39 -16.01 -17.66
N GLY A 132 1.12 -15.98 -17.29
CA GLY A 132 0.57 -16.66 -16.09
C GLY A 132 0.53 -15.78 -14.84
N PHE A 133 1.18 -14.60 -14.86
CA PHE A 133 1.14 -13.60 -13.79
C PHE A 133 0.67 -12.22 -14.29
N VAL A 134 0.44 -12.08 -15.56
CA VAL A 134 -0.06 -10.86 -16.20
C VAL A 134 -1.58 -10.82 -16.13
N VAL A 135 -2.13 -9.65 -15.85
CA VAL A 135 -3.58 -9.42 -15.93
C VAL A 135 -4.04 -9.41 -17.40
N GLU A 136 -5.20 -10.00 -17.69
CA GLU A 136 -5.74 -10.07 -19.04
C GLU A 136 -6.32 -8.75 -19.53
N ASN A 137 -7.00 -8.05 -18.61
CA ASN A 137 -7.58 -6.73 -18.85
C ASN A 137 -7.07 -5.74 -17.80
N LEU A 138 -7.33 -4.46 -17.99
CA LEU A 138 -7.03 -3.45 -16.99
C LEU A 138 -7.71 -3.82 -15.65
N ALA A 139 -6.91 -3.97 -14.61
CA ALA A 139 -7.37 -4.39 -13.29
C ALA A 139 -7.25 -3.23 -12.31
N PRO A 140 -8.35 -2.54 -11.99
CA PRO A 140 -8.35 -1.45 -11.01
C PRO A 140 -8.35 -1.99 -9.58
N SER A 141 -7.75 -1.21 -8.68
CA SER A 141 -7.92 -1.32 -7.23
C SER A 141 -8.28 0.06 -6.69
N LEU A 142 -9.35 0.15 -5.90
CA LEU A 142 -9.90 1.41 -5.41
C LEU A 142 -10.06 1.32 -3.90
N TYR A 143 -9.50 2.28 -3.15
CA TYR A 143 -9.56 2.28 -1.68
C TYR A 143 -9.91 3.65 -1.12
N MET A 144 -10.63 3.64 -0.03
CA MET A 144 -10.71 4.75 0.92
C MET A 144 -9.81 4.42 2.11
N LEU A 145 -8.95 5.36 2.43
CA LEU A 145 -7.92 5.25 3.45
C LEU A 145 -8.24 6.24 4.57
N PHE A 146 -8.19 5.76 5.81
CA PHE A 146 -8.51 6.53 6.98
C PHE A 146 -7.46 6.36 8.06
N GLU A 147 -7.21 7.39 8.85
CA GLU A 147 -6.36 7.31 10.03
C GLU A 147 -6.83 8.28 11.11
N ASN A 148 -6.93 7.77 12.34
CA ASN A 148 -7.17 8.56 13.54
C ASN A 148 -5.95 8.48 14.46
N PRO A 149 -5.35 9.61 14.88
CA PRO A 149 -4.46 9.63 16.02
C PRO A 149 -5.29 9.34 17.29
N LEU A 150 -4.94 8.29 18.03
CA LEU A 150 -5.59 7.97 19.29
C LEU A 150 -4.95 8.72 20.46
N ASN A 151 -3.64 8.94 20.38
CA ASN A 151 -2.82 9.79 21.26
C ASN A 151 -1.47 10.06 20.58
N ASP A 152 -0.50 10.67 21.30
CA ASP A 152 0.82 11.03 20.78
C ASP A 152 1.66 9.83 20.30
N LYS A 153 1.28 8.59 20.64
CA LYS A 153 2.01 7.37 20.29
C LYS A 153 1.21 6.34 19.50
N LEU A 154 -0.09 6.42 19.52
CA LEU A 154 -0.96 5.41 18.93
C LEU A 154 -1.81 6.01 17.83
N SER A 155 -1.89 5.33 16.70
CA SER A 155 -2.80 5.63 15.60
C SER A 155 -3.62 4.41 15.22
N LEU A 156 -4.82 4.64 14.71
CA LEU A 156 -5.71 3.64 14.15
C LEU A 156 -5.93 3.95 12.68
N GLY A 157 -5.30 3.15 11.81
CA GLY A 157 -5.51 3.15 10.37
C GLY A 157 -6.59 2.14 9.98
N TYR A 158 -7.40 2.47 8.97
CA TYR A 158 -8.35 1.51 8.39
C TYR A 158 -8.60 1.82 6.91
N ASN A 159 -8.68 0.75 6.12
CA ASN A 159 -8.92 0.83 4.69
C ASN A 159 -10.15 0.03 4.31
N VAL A 160 -10.90 0.53 3.36
CA VAL A 160 -12.02 -0.16 2.71
C VAL A 160 -11.88 0.02 1.21
N GLY A 161 -11.96 -1.08 0.47
CA GLY A 161 -11.74 -1.01 -0.96
C GLY A 161 -12.28 -2.19 -1.75
N ALA A 162 -11.98 -2.18 -3.02
CA ALA A 162 -12.32 -3.23 -3.96
C ALA A 162 -11.21 -3.39 -5.01
N GLU A 163 -10.87 -4.63 -5.31
CA GLU A 163 -9.82 -5.02 -6.25
C GLU A 163 -10.38 -5.91 -7.34
N TRP A 164 -10.00 -5.67 -8.58
CA TRP A 164 -10.31 -6.52 -9.72
C TRP A 164 -9.05 -7.21 -10.22
N ASP A 165 -9.18 -8.46 -10.61
CA ASP A 165 -8.09 -9.29 -11.12
C ASP A 165 -7.89 -9.17 -12.65
N GLY A 166 -8.70 -8.36 -13.34
CA GLY A 166 -8.66 -8.21 -14.79
C GLY A 166 -9.23 -9.39 -15.58
N SER A 167 -9.66 -10.48 -14.94
CA SER A 167 -10.28 -11.64 -15.58
C SER A 167 -11.77 -11.75 -15.25
N SER A 168 -12.17 -11.39 -14.05
CA SER A 168 -13.54 -11.42 -13.54
C SER A 168 -14.13 -10.01 -13.40
N PRO A 169 -15.42 -9.79 -13.75
CA PRO A 169 -16.11 -8.56 -13.46
C PRO A 169 -16.44 -8.38 -11.96
N SER A 170 -16.29 -9.45 -11.16
CA SER A 170 -16.59 -9.41 -9.73
C SER A 170 -15.36 -9.03 -8.94
N PRO A 171 -15.40 -7.94 -8.15
CA PRO A 171 -14.27 -7.55 -7.32
C PRO A 171 -14.14 -8.45 -6.08
N LEU A 172 -12.95 -8.42 -5.50
CA LEU A 172 -12.71 -8.76 -4.10
C LEU A 172 -12.90 -7.48 -3.27
N ALA A 173 -13.76 -7.52 -2.26
CA ALA A 173 -13.81 -6.43 -1.29
C ALA A 173 -12.64 -6.58 -0.32
N PHE A 174 -11.99 -5.47 0.01
CA PHE A 174 -10.85 -5.39 0.92
C PHE A 174 -11.21 -4.56 2.15
N VAL A 175 -10.84 -5.05 3.32
CA VAL A 175 -10.95 -4.32 4.59
C VAL A 175 -9.69 -4.56 5.41
N ALA A 176 -9.05 -3.50 5.86
CA ALA A 176 -7.91 -3.59 6.80
C ALA A 176 -8.14 -2.71 8.02
N LEU A 177 -7.58 -3.13 9.15
CA LEU A 177 -7.55 -2.41 10.42
C LEU A 177 -6.16 -2.53 11.02
N CYS A 178 -5.46 -1.42 11.16
CA CYS A 178 -4.08 -1.33 11.63
C CYS A 178 -3.98 -0.47 12.89
N LEU A 179 -3.38 -1.01 13.94
CA LEU A 179 -2.99 -0.27 15.12
C LEU A 179 -1.49 -0.01 15.07
N GLY A 180 -1.11 1.25 14.84
CA GLY A 180 0.26 1.73 14.84
C GLY A 180 0.69 2.28 16.21
N CYS A 181 1.96 2.08 16.56
CA CYS A 181 2.55 2.56 17.79
C CYS A 181 3.94 3.15 17.55
N SER A 182 4.16 4.42 17.90
CA SER A 182 5.48 5.06 17.96
C SER A 182 6.16 4.69 19.28
N VAL A 183 7.11 3.76 19.24
CA VAL A 183 7.87 3.30 20.41
C VAL A 183 8.88 4.38 20.85
N THR A 184 9.61 4.93 19.87
CA THR A 184 10.48 6.13 20.00
C THR A 184 10.21 7.06 18.81
N ASP A 185 10.95 8.16 18.71
CA ASP A 185 10.86 9.07 17.57
C ASP A 185 11.31 8.40 16.25
N GLU A 186 12.17 7.36 16.33
CA GLU A 186 12.69 6.65 15.17
C GLU A 186 12.08 5.26 14.97
N LEU A 187 11.60 4.60 16.05
CA LEU A 187 11.11 3.23 16.03
C LEU A 187 9.60 3.18 16.16
N GLY A 188 8.93 2.66 15.16
CA GLY A 188 7.52 2.29 15.17
C GLY A 188 7.29 0.79 15.11
N CYS A 189 6.12 0.36 15.55
CA CYS A 189 5.60 -0.99 15.34
C CYS A 189 4.11 -0.93 15.01
N PHE A 190 3.59 -1.99 14.43
CA PHE A 190 2.17 -2.11 14.13
C PHE A 190 1.70 -3.57 14.25
N VAL A 191 0.41 -3.71 14.43
CA VAL A 191 -0.34 -4.95 14.26
C VAL A 191 -1.57 -4.66 13.41
N GLU A 192 -1.84 -5.54 12.44
CA GLU A 192 -2.87 -5.32 11.46
C GLU A 192 -3.68 -6.60 11.22
N SER A 193 -4.97 -6.45 10.93
CA SER A 193 -5.80 -7.47 10.30
C SER A 193 -6.27 -6.94 8.96
N TYR A 194 -6.07 -7.72 7.90
CA TYR A 194 -6.56 -7.40 6.57
C TYR A 194 -7.27 -8.59 5.95
N ASN A 195 -8.35 -8.33 5.22
CA ASN A 195 -9.30 -9.36 4.86
C ASN A 195 -9.85 -9.11 3.47
N TYR A 196 -10.00 -10.20 2.71
CA TYR A 196 -10.60 -10.19 1.39
C TYR A 196 -11.91 -10.97 1.40
N PHE A 197 -12.91 -10.41 0.73
CA PHE A 197 -14.23 -11.01 0.60
C PHE A 197 -14.64 -11.12 -0.87
N GLY A 198 -14.85 -12.33 -1.36
CA GLY A 198 -15.18 -12.57 -2.75
C GLY A 198 -16.06 -13.78 -2.99
N LYS A 199 -16.51 -13.95 -4.23
CA LYS A 199 -17.38 -15.08 -4.59
C LYS A 199 -16.72 -16.44 -4.47
N SER A 200 -15.41 -16.52 -4.62
CA SER A 200 -14.59 -17.73 -4.51
C SER A 200 -14.23 -18.12 -3.08
N GLY A 201 -14.55 -17.26 -2.11
CA GLY A 201 -14.24 -17.45 -0.70
C GLY A 201 -13.76 -16.16 -0.05
N ASN A 202 -13.54 -16.24 1.25
CA ASN A 202 -12.99 -15.16 2.06
C ASN A 202 -11.60 -15.54 2.54
N GLN A 203 -10.72 -14.57 2.67
CA GLN A 203 -9.39 -14.73 3.25
C GLN A 203 -9.25 -13.77 4.43
N PHE A 204 -8.76 -14.29 5.55
CA PHE A 204 -8.54 -13.54 6.78
C PHE A 204 -7.06 -13.58 7.12
N CYS A 205 -6.42 -12.43 7.17
CA CYS A 205 -5.00 -12.31 7.39
C CYS A 205 -4.70 -11.38 8.57
N ALA A 206 -3.55 -11.61 9.18
CA ALA A 206 -2.96 -10.70 10.14
C ALA A 206 -1.49 -10.50 9.83
N ASP A 207 -0.99 -9.29 10.07
CA ASP A 207 0.42 -9.03 10.05
C ASP A 207 0.86 -8.15 11.23
N PHE A 208 2.17 -8.11 11.43
CA PHE A 208 2.82 -7.25 12.40
C PHE A 208 4.22 -6.93 11.92
N GLY A 209 4.72 -5.79 12.34
CA GLY A 209 6.05 -5.39 11.91
C GLY A 209 6.58 -4.19 12.68
N PHE A 210 7.79 -3.83 12.25
CA PHE A 210 8.53 -2.69 12.77
C PHE A 210 9.02 -1.84 11.62
N ASN A 211 9.09 -0.54 11.86
CA ASN A 211 9.77 0.42 11.01
C ASN A 211 10.78 1.23 11.81
N TYR A 212 11.90 1.56 11.21
CA TYR A 212 12.98 2.30 11.87
C TYR A 212 13.55 3.37 10.93
N MET A 213 13.48 4.63 11.37
CA MET A 213 14.06 5.75 10.66
C MET A 213 15.56 5.81 10.91
N VAL A 214 16.38 5.26 9.98
CA VAL A 214 17.85 5.32 10.06
C VAL A 214 18.39 6.71 9.71
N ALA A 215 17.60 7.51 9.01
CA ALA A 215 17.86 8.91 8.69
C ALA A 215 16.54 9.62 8.40
N ARG A 216 16.51 10.96 8.38
CA ARG A 216 15.30 11.76 8.13
C ARG A 216 14.53 11.40 6.83
N LYS A 217 15.19 10.72 5.88
CA LYS A 217 14.65 10.38 4.56
C LYS A 217 14.75 8.90 4.25
N VAL A 218 15.13 8.07 5.22
CA VAL A 218 15.33 6.64 5.01
C VAL A 218 14.73 5.85 6.17
N GLN A 219 13.75 5.02 5.86
CA GLN A 219 13.16 4.03 6.74
C GLN A 219 13.60 2.64 6.32
N LEU A 220 13.93 1.80 7.30
CA LEU A 220 13.99 0.35 7.13
C LEU A 220 12.75 -0.27 7.77
N ASP A 221 12.33 -1.39 7.26
CA ASP A 221 11.17 -2.11 7.79
C ASP A 221 11.34 -3.63 7.76
N VAL A 222 10.58 -4.29 8.63
CA VAL A 222 10.40 -5.73 8.67
C VAL A 222 8.99 -6.04 9.07
N ALA A 223 8.36 -7.02 8.39
CA ALA A 223 7.04 -7.51 8.75
C ALA A 223 6.92 -9.02 8.55
N ALA A 224 5.96 -9.60 9.26
CA ALA A 224 5.53 -10.98 9.07
C ALA A 224 4.00 -11.01 8.96
N ASN A 225 3.50 -11.77 8.01
CA ASN A 225 2.06 -11.96 7.82
C ASN A 225 1.67 -13.45 7.86
N LEU A 226 0.42 -13.69 8.19
CA LEU A 226 -0.17 -15.02 8.34
C LEU A 226 -1.57 -15.02 7.72
N ASP A 227 -1.90 -16.05 6.93
CA ASP A 227 -3.27 -16.39 6.65
C ASP A 227 -3.85 -17.09 7.89
N LEU A 228 -4.87 -16.52 8.51
CA LEU A 228 -5.46 -17.02 9.75
C LEU A 228 -6.26 -18.30 9.53
N CYS A 229 -6.64 -18.62 8.28
CA CYS A 229 -7.33 -19.86 7.94
C CYS A 229 -6.36 -21.04 7.74
N ASP A 230 -5.12 -20.76 7.31
CA ASP A 230 -4.07 -21.76 7.12
C ASP A 230 -2.66 -21.25 7.48
N PRO A 231 -2.44 -20.86 8.75
CA PRO A 231 -1.18 -20.23 9.16
C PRO A 231 0.05 -21.16 9.10
N ALA A 232 -0.18 -22.48 9.03
CA ALA A 232 0.90 -23.45 8.91
C ALA A 232 1.52 -23.50 7.49
N HIS A 233 0.73 -23.13 6.48
CA HIS A 233 1.14 -23.20 5.09
C HIS A 233 1.24 -21.83 4.41
N CYS A 234 0.43 -20.86 4.82
CA CYS A 234 0.36 -19.55 4.20
C CYS A 234 0.85 -18.46 5.16
N TRP A 235 2.12 -18.10 5.01
CA TRP A 235 2.79 -17.05 5.79
C TRP A 235 3.85 -16.34 4.94
N ALA A 236 4.21 -15.14 5.32
CA ALA A 236 5.33 -14.45 4.68
C ALA A 236 6.14 -13.62 5.67
N VAL A 237 7.40 -13.36 5.30
CA VAL A 237 8.29 -12.43 5.98
C VAL A 237 8.89 -11.48 4.96
N SER A 238 8.87 -10.19 5.26
CA SER A 238 9.38 -9.14 4.39
C SER A 238 10.37 -8.23 5.10
N PHE A 239 11.30 -7.68 4.30
CA PHE A 239 12.22 -6.62 4.69
C PHE A 239 12.18 -5.54 3.62
N GLY A 240 12.32 -4.29 4.00
CA GLY A 240 12.30 -3.23 3.03
C GLY A 240 12.98 -1.94 3.45
N VAL A 241 13.01 -1.04 2.48
CA VAL A 241 13.50 0.31 2.63
C VAL A 241 12.57 1.27 1.91
N ALA A 242 12.25 2.38 2.54
CA ALA A 242 11.65 3.53 1.91
C ALA A 242 12.62 4.69 1.95
N TRP A 243 12.85 5.34 0.80
CA TRP A 243 13.84 6.39 0.64
C TRP A 243 13.32 7.56 -0.18
N GLN A 244 13.34 8.76 0.40
CA GLN A 244 13.13 10.01 -0.34
C GLN A 244 14.41 10.40 -1.06
N ILE A 245 14.40 10.34 -2.40
CA ILE A 245 15.60 10.50 -3.24
C ILE A 245 16.02 11.96 -3.34
N ASN A 246 15.05 12.89 -3.37
CA ASN A 246 15.28 14.31 -3.57
C ASN A 246 14.64 15.20 -2.50
N LYS A 247 15.18 16.41 -2.41
CA LYS A 247 14.84 17.53 -1.52
C LYS A 247 15.30 17.44 -0.09
#